data_3738f21c68ba41c3e5be6c00bff655b5
#
_entry.id   3738f21c68ba41c3e5be6c00bff655b5
#
_cell.length_a   1.000
_cell.length_b   1.000
_cell.length_c   1.000
_cell.angle_alpha   90.00
_cell.angle_beta   90.00
_cell.angle_gamma   90.00
#
_symmetry.space_group_name_H-M   'P 1'
#
loop_
_entity.id
_entity.type
_entity.pdbx_description
1 polymer ?
#
loop_
_entity_poly.entity_id
_entity_poly.type
_entity_poly.pdbx_seq_one_letter_code
_entity_poly.pdbx_strand_id
1 'polypeptide(L)'
;PGMPQLREQIGNKLKGTYDWNVDVDAEITVTSGAIEAINATITALVRAGDEVIIIDPAYDAYAPIIEMNGAITVAVPLKQPDFKIDWEKVAQKITAKTKMIVINSPHNPTGAVIDQDDLRQLTEITRGTDILVLSDEVYEHIIFDGKRHESVLWSEELRARSIVTNSFGKTFHAT
;
A
#
# COMPACT_ATOMS: atom_id res chain seq x y z
N PRO A 1 -10.10 -10.81 13.20
CA PRO A 1 -9.16 -11.49 12.28
C PRO A 1 -9.84 -12.21 11.11
N GLY A 2 -11.19 -12.38 11.09
CA GLY A 2 -11.90 -13.04 10.03
C GLY A 2 -12.02 -14.57 10.18
N MET A 3 -12.84 -15.19 9.32
CA MET A 3 -13.06 -16.64 9.34
C MET A 3 -11.78 -17.39 8.96
N PRO A 4 -11.38 -18.46 9.69
CA PRO A 4 -10.17 -19.22 9.40
C PRO A 4 -10.11 -19.71 7.95
N GLN A 5 -11.20 -20.28 7.43
CA GLN A 5 -11.28 -20.80 6.07
C GLN A 5 -11.02 -19.71 5.01
N LEU A 6 -11.48 -18.47 5.25
CA LEU A 6 -11.22 -17.36 4.33
C LEU A 6 -9.73 -16.96 4.36
N ARG A 7 -9.13 -16.89 5.55
CA ARG A 7 -7.70 -16.58 5.69
C ARG A 7 -6.82 -17.64 5.04
N GLU A 8 -7.19 -18.92 5.17
CA GLU A 8 -6.53 -20.03 4.47
C GLU A 8 -6.58 -19.86 2.95
N GLN A 9 -7.74 -19.48 2.38
CA GLN A 9 -7.86 -19.25 0.94
C GLN A 9 -7.06 -18.02 0.48
N ILE A 10 -7.00 -16.96 1.29
CA ILE A 10 -6.11 -15.82 1.03
C ILE A 10 -4.65 -16.28 1.05
N GLY A 11 -4.24 -17.07 2.04
CA GLY A 11 -2.90 -17.65 2.12
C GLY A 11 -2.55 -18.49 0.90
N ASN A 12 -3.48 -19.33 0.43
CA ASN A 12 -3.32 -20.14 -0.78
C ASN A 12 -3.14 -19.25 -2.03
N LYS A 13 -3.90 -18.17 -2.15
CA LYS A 13 -3.73 -17.17 -3.22
C LYS A 13 -2.33 -16.56 -3.18
N LEU A 14 -1.88 -16.11 -2.01
CA LEU A 14 -0.55 -15.50 -1.84
C LEU A 14 0.56 -16.49 -2.17
N LYS A 15 0.44 -17.75 -1.75
CA LYS A 15 1.37 -18.82 -2.12
C LYS A 15 1.39 -19.06 -3.63
N GLY A 16 0.21 -19.17 -4.24
CA GLY A 16 0.10 -19.43 -5.68
C GLY A 16 0.58 -18.27 -6.56
N THR A 17 0.42 -17.03 -6.09
CA THR A 17 0.76 -15.83 -6.87
C THR A 17 2.20 -15.37 -6.63
N TYR A 18 2.65 -15.32 -5.37
CA TYR A 18 3.91 -14.68 -4.96
C TYR A 18 4.93 -15.67 -4.41
N ASP A 19 4.64 -16.98 -4.40
CA ASP A 19 5.43 -18.04 -3.75
C ASP A 19 5.75 -17.72 -2.28
N TRP A 20 4.80 -17.07 -1.59
CA TRP A 20 4.94 -16.68 -0.20
C TRP A 20 4.07 -17.52 0.73
N ASN A 21 4.71 -18.20 1.69
CA ASN A 21 4.03 -18.93 2.76
C ASN A 21 3.77 -17.97 3.93
N VAL A 22 2.65 -17.27 3.87
CA VAL A 22 2.21 -16.36 4.92
C VAL A 22 1.69 -17.13 6.13
N ASP A 23 1.95 -16.65 7.34
CA ASP A 23 1.28 -17.14 8.54
C ASP A 23 -0.17 -16.59 8.58
N VAL A 24 -1.13 -17.46 8.22
CA VAL A 24 -2.53 -17.06 8.08
C VAL A 24 -3.17 -16.61 9.41
N ASP A 25 -2.59 -16.98 10.54
CA ASP A 25 -3.11 -16.61 11.86
C ASP A 25 -2.51 -15.30 12.37
N ALA A 26 -1.26 -15.02 12.04
CA ALA A 26 -0.53 -13.84 12.51
C ALA A 26 -0.48 -12.69 11.49
N GLU A 27 -0.49 -13.00 10.17
CA GLU A 27 -0.20 -12.01 9.13
C GLU A 27 -1.41 -11.67 8.25
N ILE A 28 -2.56 -12.35 8.42
CA ILE A 28 -3.78 -12.05 7.66
C ILE A 28 -4.90 -11.58 8.59
N THR A 29 -5.42 -10.40 8.31
CA THR A 29 -6.60 -9.85 8.97
C THR A 29 -7.67 -9.49 7.94
N VAL A 30 -8.89 -9.98 8.14
CA VAL A 30 -10.06 -9.60 7.35
C VAL A 30 -10.83 -8.52 8.10
N THR A 31 -11.16 -7.44 7.41
CA THR A 31 -11.84 -6.26 7.96
C THR A 31 -13.15 -6.01 7.22
N SER A 32 -13.98 -5.08 7.74
CA SER A 32 -15.20 -4.62 7.08
C SER A 32 -14.84 -3.59 5.97
N GLY A 33 -14.16 -4.09 4.94
CA GLY A 33 -13.68 -3.31 3.80
C GLY A 33 -12.28 -2.70 3.99
N ALA A 34 -11.71 -2.21 2.88
CA ALA A 34 -10.36 -1.68 2.82
C ALA A 34 -10.14 -0.43 3.68
N ILE A 35 -11.17 0.42 3.84
CA ILE A 35 -11.07 1.63 4.67
C ILE A 35 -10.78 1.26 6.13
N GLU A 36 -11.43 0.22 6.66
CA GLU A 36 -11.14 -0.26 8.02
C GLU A 36 -9.71 -0.80 8.11
N ALA A 37 -9.24 -1.55 7.11
CA ALA A 37 -7.86 -2.05 7.08
C ALA A 37 -6.84 -0.90 7.10
N ILE A 38 -7.04 0.12 6.26
CA ILE A 38 -6.18 1.30 6.18
C ILE A 38 -6.19 2.06 7.51
N ASN A 39 -7.39 2.32 8.06
CA ASN A 39 -7.52 3.02 9.33
C ASN A 39 -6.88 2.26 10.48
N ALA A 40 -7.11 0.96 10.58
CA ALA A 40 -6.50 0.11 11.61
C ALA A 40 -4.97 0.10 11.50
N THR A 41 -4.44 0.00 10.27
CA THR A 41 -2.99 0.02 10.00
C THR A 41 -2.37 1.34 10.45
N ILE A 42 -2.93 2.48 10.01
CA ILE A 42 -2.41 3.80 10.36
C ILE A 42 -2.51 4.01 11.88
N THR A 43 -3.65 3.70 12.49
CA THR A 43 -3.85 3.86 13.95
C THR A 43 -2.91 2.97 14.76
N ALA A 44 -2.60 1.77 14.30
CA ALA A 44 -1.69 0.86 15.00
C ALA A 44 -0.22 1.30 14.92
N LEU A 45 0.22 1.86 13.79
CA LEU A 45 1.63 2.01 13.45
C LEU A 45 2.13 3.46 13.45
N VAL A 46 1.23 4.43 13.27
CA VAL A 46 1.56 5.86 13.19
C VAL A 46 1.22 6.55 14.50
N ARG A 47 2.04 7.52 14.91
CA ARG A 47 1.89 8.27 16.16
C ARG A 47 1.79 9.77 15.87
N ALA A 48 1.31 10.51 16.85
CA ALA A 48 1.28 11.98 16.76
C ALA A 48 2.68 12.55 16.51
N GLY A 49 2.76 13.39 15.47
CA GLY A 49 4.02 14.00 15.01
C GLY A 49 4.83 13.20 14.00
N ASP A 50 4.45 11.94 13.72
CA ASP A 50 5.01 11.20 12.59
C ASP A 50 4.59 11.83 11.27
N GLU A 51 5.39 11.65 10.24
CA GLU A 51 5.07 12.04 8.86
C GLU A 51 4.70 10.81 8.04
N VAL A 52 3.60 10.94 7.28
CA VAL A 52 3.16 9.92 6.33
C VAL A 52 3.14 10.51 4.93
N ILE A 53 3.96 9.98 4.04
CA ILE A 53 4.01 10.39 2.64
C ILE A 53 2.85 9.72 1.89
N ILE A 54 2.08 10.54 1.15
CA ILE A 54 1.05 10.08 0.22
C ILE A 54 1.33 10.61 -1.18
N ILE A 55 0.89 9.88 -2.19
CA ILE A 55 1.04 10.28 -3.60
C ILE A 55 -0.24 11.01 -4.03
N ASP A 56 -0.10 12.25 -4.48
CA ASP A 56 -1.21 13.16 -4.79
C ASP A 56 -1.44 13.30 -6.33
N PRO A 57 -2.69 13.31 -6.83
CA PRO A 57 -3.96 13.20 -6.11
C PRO A 57 -4.11 11.84 -5.43
N ALA A 58 -4.62 11.80 -4.21
CA ALA A 58 -4.74 10.59 -3.41
C ALA A 58 -6.21 10.22 -3.17
N TYR A 59 -6.46 8.95 -2.82
CA TYR A 59 -7.77 8.57 -2.31
C TYR A 59 -8.09 9.41 -1.06
N ASP A 60 -9.28 9.97 -1.04
CA ASP A 60 -9.72 11.01 -0.09
C ASP A 60 -9.73 10.58 1.39
N ALA A 61 -9.68 9.29 1.68
CA ALA A 61 -9.63 8.79 3.05
C ALA A 61 -8.23 8.85 3.70
N TYR A 62 -7.13 8.85 2.93
CA TYR A 62 -5.79 8.73 3.53
C TYR A 62 -5.45 9.91 4.44
N ALA A 63 -5.52 11.14 3.92
CA ALA A 63 -5.14 12.33 4.67
C ALA A 63 -5.97 12.50 5.95
N PRO A 64 -7.31 12.41 5.94
CA PRO A 64 -8.11 12.49 7.16
C PRO A 64 -7.74 11.44 8.20
N ILE A 65 -7.49 10.18 7.79
CA ILE A 65 -7.11 9.11 8.72
C ILE A 65 -5.75 9.41 9.36
N ILE A 66 -4.76 9.87 8.59
CA ILE A 66 -3.44 10.25 9.09
C ILE A 66 -3.57 11.37 10.12
N GLU A 67 -4.30 12.44 9.78
CA GLU A 67 -4.45 13.63 10.60
C GLU A 67 -5.27 13.37 11.89
N MET A 68 -6.27 12.50 11.84
CA MET A 68 -7.01 12.06 13.02
C MET A 68 -6.12 11.35 14.05
N ASN A 69 -5.02 10.75 13.63
CA ASN A 69 -4.01 10.15 14.52
C ASN A 69 -2.95 11.17 15.01
N GLY A 70 -3.11 12.45 14.69
CA GLY A 70 -2.17 13.51 15.06
C GLY A 70 -0.88 13.51 14.24
N ALA A 71 -0.82 12.74 13.17
CA ALA A 71 0.31 12.67 12.25
C ALA A 71 0.21 13.74 11.16
N ILE A 72 1.27 13.93 10.41
CA ILE A 72 1.40 14.95 9.38
C ILE A 72 1.34 14.28 8.00
N THR A 73 0.39 14.70 7.19
CA THR A 73 0.30 14.28 5.79
C THR A 73 1.33 15.03 4.95
N VAL A 74 2.20 14.31 4.25
CA VAL A 74 3.20 14.85 3.32
C VAL A 74 2.82 14.43 1.90
N ALA A 75 2.20 15.32 1.15
CA ALA A 75 1.77 15.03 -0.22
C ALA A 75 2.90 15.21 -1.24
N VAL A 76 3.06 14.24 -2.14
CA VAL A 76 3.99 14.29 -3.27
C VAL A 76 3.18 14.18 -4.56
N PRO A 77 3.16 15.23 -5.41
CA PRO A 77 2.37 15.22 -6.62
C PRO A 77 2.95 14.27 -7.68
N LEU A 78 2.06 13.53 -8.35
CA LEU A 78 2.38 12.73 -9.52
C LEU A 78 2.87 13.61 -10.68
N LYS A 79 3.78 13.07 -11.49
CA LYS A 79 4.28 13.71 -12.72
C LYS A 79 3.21 13.64 -13.82
N GLN A 80 2.86 14.78 -14.39
CA GLN A 80 2.02 14.83 -15.60
C GLN A 80 2.88 14.73 -16.86
N PRO A 81 2.31 14.25 -18.00
CA PRO A 81 0.92 13.81 -18.16
C PRO A 81 0.66 12.35 -17.77
N ASP A 82 1.68 11.56 -17.49
CA ASP A 82 1.60 10.09 -17.36
C ASP A 82 1.22 9.63 -15.94
N PHE A 83 1.07 10.57 -15.01
CA PHE A 83 0.77 10.32 -13.62
C PHE A 83 1.74 9.31 -12.95
N LYS A 84 3.01 9.39 -13.32
CA LYS A 84 4.08 8.59 -12.69
C LYS A 84 4.50 9.17 -11.35
N ILE A 85 4.92 8.29 -10.42
CA ILE A 85 5.47 8.72 -9.15
C ILE A 85 6.83 9.41 -9.36
N ASP A 86 7.02 10.54 -8.71
CA ASP A 86 8.29 11.28 -8.70
C ASP A 86 9.13 10.80 -7.51
N TRP A 87 9.83 9.69 -7.69
CA TRP A 87 10.61 9.08 -6.62
C TRP A 87 11.74 9.98 -6.11
N GLU A 88 12.26 10.85 -6.95
CA GLU A 88 13.23 11.86 -6.51
C GLU A 88 12.59 12.84 -5.51
N LYS A 89 11.38 13.32 -5.81
CA LYS A 89 10.63 14.16 -4.87
C LYS A 89 10.22 13.40 -3.62
N VAL A 90 9.82 12.11 -3.74
CA VAL A 90 9.54 11.27 -2.57
C VAL A 90 10.77 11.22 -1.67
N ALA A 91 11.95 10.92 -2.22
CA ALA A 91 13.21 10.86 -1.47
C ALA A 91 13.54 12.19 -0.78
N GLN A 92 13.33 13.32 -1.46
CA GLN A 92 13.57 14.66 -0.89
C GLN A 92 12.62 15.02 0.27
N LYS A 93 11.46 14.35 0.34
CA LYS A 93 10.47 14.56 1.41
C LYS A 93 10.67 13.66 2.62
N ILE A 94 11.55 12.67 2.52
CA ILE A 94 11.88 11.79 3.65
C ILE A 94 12.67 12.56 4.70
N THR A 95 12.21 12.49 5.93
CA THR A 95 12.85 13.05 7.12
C THR A 95 13.03 12.00 8.21
N ALA A 96 13.65 12.34 9.32
CA ALA A 96 13.74 11.45 10.48
C ALA A 96 12.37 11.16 11.14
N LYS A 97 11.32 11.89 10.76
CA LYS A 97 9.94 11.69 11.23
C LYS A 97 9.10 10.85 10.28
N THR A 98 9.60 10.56 9.09
CA THR A 98 8.86 9.77 8.10
C THR A 98 8.67 8.35 8.61
N LYS A 99 7.43 8.00 8.92
CA LYS A 99 7.04 6.70 9.46
C LYS A 99 6.52 5.76 8.40
N MET A 100 5.82 6.29 7.39
CA MET A 100 5.13 5.47 6.40
C MET A 100 5.07 6.17 5.05
N ILE A 101 5.11 5.37 3.99
CA ILE A 101 4.78 5.78 2.62
C ILE A 101 3.54 5.00 2.20
N VAL A 102 2.50 5.70 1.73
CA VAL A 102 1.28 5.09 1.19
C VAL A 102 1.37 5.12 -0.33
N ILE A 103 1.28 3.96 -0.95
CA ILE A 103 1.15 3.80 -2.41
C ILE A 103 -0.18 3.14 -2.72
N ASN A 104 -0.76 3.47 -3.87
CA ASN A 104 -1.97 2.83 -4.37
C ASN A 104 -1.79 2.44 -5.84
N SER A 105 -1.94 1.16 -6.15
CA SER A 105 -1.79 0.69 -7.52
C SER A 105 -2.69 -0.54 -7.80
N PRO A 106 -3.48 -0.50 -8.85
CA PRO A 106 -3.80 0.63 -9.74
C PRO A 106 -4.31 1.84 -8.97
N HIS A 107 -3.95 3.03 -9.43
CA HIS A 107 -4.08 4.26 -8.67
C HIS A 107 -5.47 4.90 -8.79
N ASN A 108 -6.08 5.24 -7.67
CA ASN A 108 -7.29 6.06 -7.61
C ASN A 108 -6.88 7.52 -7.28
N PRO A 109 -7.18 8.53 -8.15
CA PRO A 109 -8.18 8.50 -9.22
C PRO A 109 -7.62 8.35 -10.65
N THR A 110 -6.31 8.23 -10.86
CA THR A 110 -5.73 8.43 -12.20
C THR A 110 -5.73 7.17 -13.08
N GLY A 111 -5.87 5.98 -12.50
CA GLY A 111 -5.74 4.71 -13.21
C GLY A 111 -4.29 4.34 -13.54
N ALA A 112 -3.30 5.14 -13.11
CA ALA A 112 -1.89 4.81 -13.29
C ALA A 112 -1.53 3.51 -12.58
N VAL A 113 -0.59 2.76 -13.14
CA VAL A 113 -0.12 1.49 -12.60
C VAL A 113 1.38 1.59 -12.38
N ILE A 114 1.85 1.24 -11.20
CA ILE A 114 3.28 1.15 -10.91
C ILE A 114 3.90 -0.01 -11.70
N ASP A 115 5.17 0.10 -12.00
CA ASP A 115 5.96 -0.92 -12.68
C ASP A 115 7.11 -1.44 -11.79
N GLN A 116 7.93 -2.34 -12.32
CA GLN A 116 9.05 -2.92 -11.58
C GLN A 116 10.11 -1.88 -11.22
N ASP A 117 10.26 -0.84 -12.05
CA ASP A 117 11.19 0.25 -11.75
C ASP A 117 10.71 1.08 -10.55
N ASP A 118 9.39 1.32 -10.44
CA ASP A 118 8.79 1.96 -9.29
C ASP A 118 9.05 1.17 -8.01
N LEU A 119 8.88 -0.16 -8.03
CA LEU A 119 9.17 -1.02 -6.88
C LEU A 119 10.65 -1.01 -6.51
N ARG A 120 11.55 -0.99 -7.51
CA ARG A 120 12.99 -0.88 -7.29
C ARG A 120 13.33 0.45 -6.60
N GLN A 121 12.80 1.57 -7.09
CA GLN A 121 13.02 2.88 -6.50
C GLN A 121 12.45 2.98 -5.08
N LEU A 122 11.25 2.44 -4.83
CA LEU A 122 10.68 2.36 -3.47
C LEU A 122 11.60 1.55 -2.54
N THR A 123 12.13 0.43 -3.01
CA THR A 123 13.09 -0.39 -2.26
C THR A 123 14.34 0.41 -1.90
N GLU A 124 14.92 1.11 -2.87
CA GLU A 124 16.14 1.90 -2.67
C GLU A 124 15.96 3.02 -1.63
N ILE A 125 14.86 3.77 -1.71
CA ILE A 125 14.62 4.88 -0.77
C ILE A 125 14.23 4.43 0.64
N THR A 126 13.72 3.20 0.80
CA THR A 126 13.36 2.65 2.11
C THR A 126 14.45 1.79 2.74
N ARG A 127 15.47 1.41 1.96
CA ARG A 127 16.58 0.58 2.43
C ARG A 127 17.35 1.25 3.57
N GLY A 128 17.61 0.51 4.64
CA GLY A 128 18.33 1.00 5.82
C GLY A 128 17.53 1.98 6.68
N THR A 129 16.21 2.09 6.45
CA THR A 129 15.30 2.91 7.26
C THR A 129 14.26 2.05 7.97
N ASP A 130 13.55 2.63 8.94
CA ASP A 130 12.39 2.03 9.62
C ASP A 130 11.05 2.44 8.97
N ILE A 131 11.10 3.00 7.76
CA ILE A 131 9.90 3.42 7.02
C ILE A 131 9.10 2.19 6.61
N LEU A 132 7.81 2.20 6.95
CA LEU A 132 6.84 1.19 6.55
C LEU A 132 6.19 1.59 5.22
N VAL A 133 5.68 0.61 4.50
CA VAL A 133 4.91 0.84 3.28
C VAL A 133 3.48 0.33 3.50
N LEU A 134 2.50 1.19 3.28
CA LEU A 134 1.10 0.79 3.11
C LEU A 134 0.81 0.74 1.62
N SER A 135 0.67 -0.47 1.09
CA SER A 135 0.34 -0.71 -0.32
C SER A 135 -1.14 -1.01 -0.46
N ASP A 136 -1.89 -0.04 -0.97
CA ASP A 136 -3.30 -0.22 -1.28
C ASP A 136 -3.45 -0.81 -2.68
N GLU A 137 -3.74 -2.12 -2.74
CA GLU A 137 -3.84 -2.92 -3.95
C GLU A 137 -5.28 -3.38 -4.23
N VAL A 138 -6.28 -2.61 -3.77
CA VAL A 138 -7.72 -2.97 -3.92
C VAL A 138 -8.14 -3.17 -5.37
N TYR A 139 -7.42 -2.61 -6.33
CA TYR A 139 -7.67 -2.75 -7.77
C TYR A 139 -6.74 -3.75 -8.47
N GLU A 140 -6.07 -4.65 -7.75
CA GLU A 140 -5.04 -5.58 -8.28
C GLU A 140 -5.45 -6.36 -9.53
N HIS A 141 -6.75 -6.62 -9.71
CA HIS A 141 -7.30 -7.34 -10.87
C HIS A 141 -7.92 -6.41 -11.93
N ILE A 142 -7.91 -5.10 -11.73
CA ILE A 142 -8.47 -4.12 -12.67
C ILE A 142 -7.32 -3.45 -13.42
N ILE A 143 -6.69 -4.24 -14.29
CA ILE A 143 -5.55 -3.85 -15.12
C ILE A 143 -5.85 -4.18 -16.59
N PHE A 144 -5.47 -3.30 -17.48
CA PHE A 144 -5.79 -3.37 -18.90
C PHE A 144 -4.51 -3.25 -19.76
N ASP A 145 -4.67 -3.34 -21.08
CA ASP A 145 -3.63 -3.12 -22.08
C ASP A 145 -2.41 -4.06 -21.94
N GLY A 146 -2.64 -5.29 -21.49
CA GLY A 146 -1.59 -6.29 -21.34
C GLY A 146 -0.58 -5.99 -20.23
N LYS A 147 -0.84 -4.97 -19.40
CA LYS A 147 -0.03 -4.70 -18.22
C LYS A 147 -0.24 -5.78 -17.15
N ARG A 148 0.73 -5.91 -16.27
CA ARG A 148 0.67 -6.78 -15.12
C ARG A 148 0.57 -5.95 -13.83
N HIS A 149 -0.12 -6.48 -12.82
CA HIS A 149 -0.06 -5.92 -11.47
C HIS A 149 1.32 -6.18 -10.86
N GLU A 150 1.97 -5.12 -10.45
CA GLU A 150 3.21 -5.20 -9.68
C GLU A 150 2.89 -4.92 -8.22
N SER A 151 3.08 -5.94 -7.38
CA SER A 151 2.84 -5.87 -5.94
C SER A 151 4.15 -5.74 -5.17
N VAL A 152 4.14 -5.03 -4.05
CA VAL A 152 5.27 -5.02 -3.10
C VAL A 152 5.62 -6.42 -2.59
N LEU A 153 4.71 -7.38 -2.72
CA LEU A 153 4.91 -8.77 -2.30
C LEU A 153 5.92 -9.54 -3.17
N TRP A 154 6.25 -9.05 -4.37
CA TRP A 154 7.29 -9.65 -5.22
C TRP A 154 8.70 -9.46 -4.66
N SER A 155 8.93 -8.41 -3.89
CA SER A 155 10.24 -8.12 -3.29
C SER A 155 10.26 -8.56 -1.82
N GLU A 156 11.18 -9.44 -1.44
CA GLU A 156 11.34 -9.87 -0.05
C GLU A 156 11.64 -8.67 0.87
N GLU A 157 12.45 -7.72 0.40
CA GLU A 157 12.83 -6.52 1.15
C GLU A 157 11.62 -5.58 1.38
N LEU A 158 10.76 -5.38 0.37
CA LEU A 158 9.53 -4.60 0.52
C LEU A 158 8.49 -5.36 1.35
N ARG A 159 8.31 -6.66 1.11
CA ARG A 159 7.38 -7.51 1.85
C ARG A 159 7.62 -7.46 3.35
N ALA A 160 8.88 -7.45 3.78
CA ALA A 160 9.26 -7.41 5.20
C ALA A 160 8.85 -6.12 5.93
N ARG A 161 8.51 -5.05 5.19
CA ARG A 161 8.12 -3.74 5.73
C ARG A 161 6.77 -3.23 5.25
N SER A 162 6.03 -4.05 4.52
CA SER A 162 4.77 -3.63 3.91
C SER A 162 3.55 -4.21 4.60
N ILE A 163 2.50 -3.41 4.62
CA ILE A 163 1.14 -3.85 4.88
C ILE A 163 0.38 -3.69 3.56
N VAL A 164 -0.19 -4.79 3.06
CA VAL A 164 -0.94 -4.78 1.79
C VAL A 164 -2.42 -4.83 2.08
N THR A 165 -3.16 -3.92 1.49
CA THR A 165 -4.63 -3.87 1.57
C THR A 165 -5.23 -4.29 0.25
N ASN A 166 -6.08 -5.33 0.27
CA ASN A 166 -6.87 -5.79 -0.86
C ASN A 166 -8.38 -5.65 -0.56
N SER A 167 -9.23 -5.85 -1.57
CA SER A 167 -10.67 -5.79 -1.38
C SER A 167 -11.43 -6.77 -2.27
N PHE A 168 -12.38 -7.46 -1.69
CA PHE A 168 -13.33 -8.27 -2.46
C PHE A 168 -14.38 -7.40 -3.17
N GLY A 169 -14.65 -6.20 -2.64
CA GLY A 169 -15.70 -5.30 -3.16
C GLY A 169 -15.43 -4.80 -4.57
N LYS A 170 -14.16 -4.52 -4.91
CA LYS A 170 -13.82 -3.96 -6.23
C LYS A 170 -13.82 -5.03 -7.32
N THR A 171 -13.10 -6.12 -7.11
CA THR A 171 -12.95 -7.17 -8.12
C THR A 171 -14.18 -8.08 -8.19
N PHE A 172 -14.76 -8.44 -7.06
CA PHE A 172 -15.77 -9.51 -6.96
C PHE A 172 -17.17 -8.99 -6.62
N HIS A 173 -17.36 -7.66 -6.49
CA HIS A 173 -18.61 -7.04 -6.07
C HIS A 173 -19.16 -7.58 -4.73
N ALA A 174 -18.28 -8.08 -3.86
CA ALA A 174 -18.61 -8.56 -2.53
C ALA A 174 -18.37 -7.45 -1.50
N THR A 175 -19.39 -6.60 -1.30
CA THR A 175 -19.35 -5.44 -0.39
C THR A 175 -20.19 -5.69 0.86
#